data_5704b3a0b6716c2e267a0b6383fb913b
#
_entry.id   5704b3a0b6716c2e267a0b6383fb913b
#
_cell.length_a   1.000
_cell.length_b   1.000
_cell.length_c   1.000
_cell.angle_alpha   90.00
_cell.angle_beta   90.00
_cell.angle_gamma   90.00
#
_symmetry.space_group_name_H-M   'P 1'
#
loop_
_entity.id
_entity.type
_entity.pdbx_description
1 polymer ?
#
loop_
_entity_poly.entity_id
_entity_poly.type
_entity_poly.pdbx_seq_one_letter_code
_entity_poly.pdbx_strand_id
1 'polypeptide(L)'
;MAAVQEILGTYSPEDLIITISNQFFSHSITGYADGTFVSVARQVPPSTLYTGSDNTNARVVRANKGSTIKVTLHQASESNDILSQALIMDESTRDGTWCFNILVKDGTGRSLYFSPQAFIANNPESTFGAEISTREWDIQCVSLSNFTGGNGKLTDDAYRTLQAMGVTVDPRWAPA
;
A
#
# COMPACT_ATOMS: atom_id res chain seq x y z
N MET A 1 -31.89 -4.27 -14.30
CA MET A 1 -30.65 -4.64 -15.01
C MET A 1 -29.51 -3.88 -14.36
N ALA A 2 -28.40 -4.53 -14.03
CA ALA A 2 -27.21 -3.82 -13.58
C ALA A 2 -26.69 -2.95 -14.75
N ALA A 3 -26.36 -1.69 -14.48
CA ALA A 3 -25.76 -0.82 -15.49
C ALA A 3 -24.40 -1.42 -15.92
N VAL A 4 -24.23 -1.61 -17.21
CA VAL A 4 -22.96 -2.08 -17.77
C VAL A 4 -22.02 -0.89 -17.79
N GLN A 5 -20.79 -1.08 -17.31
CA GLN A 5 -19.77 -0.05 -17.41
C GLN A 5 -19.44 0.21 -18.88
N GLU A 6 -19.71 1.42 -19.35
CA GLU A 6 -19.52 1.80 -20.77
C GLU A 6 -18.04 2.01 -21.12
N ILE A 7 -17.21 2.35 -20.13
CA ILE A 7 -15.79 2.64 -20.32
C ILE A 7 -14.94 1.55 -19.67
N LEU A 8 -14.07 0.93 -20.48
CA LEU A 8 -13.15 -0.10 -20.03
C LEU A 8 -12.20 0.47 -18.97
N GLY A 9 -12.10 -0.22 -17.82
CA GLY A 9 -11.11 0.08 -16.80
C GLY A 9 -9.70 -0.17 -17.34
N THR A 10 -8.78 0.73 -17.03
CA THR A 10 -7.39 0.66 -17.49
C THR A 10 -6.44 0.69 -16.30
N TYR A 11 -5.45 -0.18 -16.31
CA TYR A 11 -4.37 -0.22 -15.33
C TYR A 11 -3.02 -0.07 -16.04
N SER A 12 -2.17 0.80 -15.50
CA SER A 12 -0.78 0.95 -15.91
C SER A 12 0.13 0.78 -14.69
N PRO A 13 1.02 -0.20 -14.67
CA PRO A 13 1.97 -0.37 -13.58
C PRO A 13 2.96 0.81 -13.46
N GLU A 14 3.19 1.54 -14.55
CA GLU A 14 4.07 2.72 -14.57
C GLU A 14 3.46 3.92 -13.81
N ASP A 15 2.15 3.94 -13.64
CA ASP A 15 1.43 5.01 -12.93
C ASP A 15 1.25 4.70 -11.43
N LEU A 16 1.79 3.60 -10.94
CA LEU A 16 1.84 3.35 -9.50
C LEU A 16 2.94 4.18 -8.87
N ILE A 17 2.57 4.97 -7.87
CA ILE A 17 3.48 5.85 -7.16
C ILE A 17 3.64 5.36 -5.74
N ILE A 18 4.90 5.14 -5.31
CA ILE A 18 5.25 4.88 -3.92
C ILE A 18 6.21 5.97 -3.49
N THR A 19 5.81 6.74 -2.48
CA THR A 19 6.64 7.80 -1.93
C THR A 19 6.86 7.56 -0.45
N ILE A 20 8.11 7.66 -0.02
CA ILE A 20 8.53 7.65 1.38
C ILE A 20 9.11 9.00 1.73
N SER A 21 8.79 9.53 2.89
CA SER A 21 9.36 10.81 3.34
C SER A 21 9.37 10.92 4.86
N ASN A 22 10.33 11.70 5.34
CA ASN A 22 10.39 12.20 6.71
C ASN A 22 10.97 13.63 6.71
N GLN A 23 11.33 14.15 7.87
CA GLN A 23 11.91 15.49 7.96
C GLN A 23 13.29 15.64 7.27
N PHE A 24 13.99 14.54 6.97
CA PHE A 24 15.34 14.57 6.40
C PHE A 24 15.36 14.26 4.91
N PHE A 25 14.40 13.47 4.41
CA PHE A 25 14.38 13.07 3.00
C PHE A 25 12.96 12.86 2.48
N SER A 26 12.84 12.93 1.18
CA SER A 26 11.65 12.50 0.42
C SER A 26 12.12 11.79 -0.84
N HIS A 27 11.58 10.60 -1.09
CA HIS A 27 11.97 9.78 -2.22
C HIS A 27 10.77 9.05 -2.80
N SER A 28 10.63 9.11 -4.12
CA SER A 28 9.70 8.26 -4.86
C SER A 28 10.42 7.00 -5.31
N ILE A 29 9.91 5.86 -4.90
CA ILE A 29 10.54 4.57 -5.20
C ILE A 29 10.42 4.27 -6.70
N THR A 30 11.51 3.87 -7.30
CA THR A 30 11.64 3.52 -8.72
C THR A 30 12.38 2.20 -8.90
N GLY A 31 12.35 1.66 -10.12
CA GLY A 31 13.07 0.43 -10.42
C GLY A 31 12.39 -0.83 -9.90
N TYR A 32 11.08 -0.91 -10.07
CA TYR A 32 10.30 -2.09 -9.69
C TYR A 32 10.75 -3.34 -10.44
N ALA A 33 10.70 -4.47 -9.75
CA ALA A 33 10.93 -5.77 -10.38
C ALA A 33 9.79 -6.13 -11.34
N ASP A 34 10.07 -7.04 -12.26
CA ASP A 34 9.03 -7.64 -13.09
C ASP A 34 8.12 -8.56 -12.25
N GLY A 35 6.86 -8.66 -12.63
CA GLY A 35 5.85 -9.43 -11.91
C GLY A 35 5.19 -8.62 -10.77
N THR A 36 4.92 -9.25 -9.65
CA THR A 36 4.33 -8.58 -8.48
C THR A 36 5.41 -7.79 -7.74
N PHE A 37 5.36 -6.48 -7.83
CA PHE A 37 6.37 -5.60 -7.23
C PHE A 37 5.92 -4.87 -5.96
N VAL A 38 4.61 -4.82 -5.69
CA VAL A 38 4.06 -4.25 -4.45
C VAL A 38 2.95 -5.12 -3.92
N SER A 39 2.98 -5.40 -2.64
CA SER A 39 1.85 -6.00 -1.92
C SER A 39 1.58 -5.27 -0.62
N VAL A 40 0.31 -5.08 -0.29
CA VAL A 40 -0.14 -4.42 0.92
C VAL A 40 -1.03 -5.40 1.68
N ALA A 41 -0.64 -5.77 2.88
CA ALA A 41 -1.37 -6.73 3.71
C ALA A 41 -1.54 -6.22 5.13
N ARG A 42 -2.75 -6.32 5.66
CA ARG A 42 -3.02 -6.03 7.06
C ARG A 42 -2.56 -7.20 7.93
N GLN A 43 -1.88 -6.91 9.05
CA GLN A 43 -1.34 -7.92 9.95
C GLN A 43 -2.43 -8.62 10.76
N VAL A 44 -3.45 -7.87 11.16
CA VAL A 44 -4.54 -8.37 12.01
C VAL A 44 -5.87 -8.04 11.36
N PRO A 45 -6.79 -9.00 11.22
CA PRO A 45 -8.13 -8.72 10.71
C PRO A 45 -8.84 -7.66 11.57
N PRO A 46 -9.59 -6.73 10.94
CA PRO A 46 -10.32 -5.67 11.67
C PRO A 46 -11.43 -6.23 12.53
N SER A 47 -11.95 -7.38 12.20
CA SER A 47 -12.98 -8.06 12.98
C SER A 47 -12.90 -9.57 12.81
N THR A 48 -13.23 -10.29 13.86
CA THR A 48 -13.29 -11.75 13.87
C THR A 48 -14.60 -12.21 14.49
N LEU A 49 -15.11 -13.35 14.03
CA LEU A 49 -16.27 -13.98 14.62
C LEU A 49 -15.84 -14.83 15.81
N TYR A 50 -16.50 -14.65 16.95
CA TYR A 50 -16.40 -15.53 18.10
C TYR A 50 -17.68 -16.34 18.21
N THR A 51 -17.57 -17.64 18.35
CA THR A 51 -18.69 -18.55 18.58
C THR A 51 -18.50 -19.25 19.92
N GLY A 52 -19.46 -19.09 20.82
CA GLY A 52 -19.50 -19.77 22.10
C GLY A 52 -19.83 -21.28 21.96
N SER A 53 -19.56 -22.06 22.97
CA SER A 53 -19.87 -23.51 23.00
C SER A 53 -21.38 -23.80 22.98
N ASP A 54 -22.21 -22.84 23.29
CA ASP A 54 -23.66 -22.85 23.18
C ASP A 54 -24.18 -22.33 21.82
N ASN A 55 -23.25 -22.13 20.85
CA ASN A 55 -23.52 -21.59 19.52
C ASN A 55 -24.00 -20.11 19.50
N THR A 56 -23.78 -19.38 20.59
CA THR A 56 -23.95 -17.93 20.58
C THR A 56 -22.80 -17.26 19.83
N ASN A 57 -23.11 -16.21 19.06
CA ASN A 57 -22.13 -15.54 18.21
C ASN A 57 -21.89 -14.11 18.65
N ALA A 58 -20.66 -13.66 18.60
CA ALA A 58 -20.25 -12.30 18.84
C ALA A 58 -19.18 -11.85 17.83
N ARG A 59 -19.17 -10.57 17.51
CA ARG A 59 -18.14 -9.98 16.67
C ARG A 59 -17.12 -9.24 17.54
N VAL A 60 -15.86 -9.63 17.42
CA VAL A 60 -14.75 -8.95 18.06
C VAL A 60 -14.14 -7.97 17.06
N VAL A 61 -14.11 -6.68 17.41
CA VAL A 61 -13.53 -5.61 16.57
C VAL A 61 -12.18 -5.20 17.15
N ARG A 62 -11.18 -5.06 16.29
CA ARG A 62 -9.82 -4.69 16.67
C ARG A 62 -9.47 -3.33 16.05
N ALA A 63 -8.95 -2.43 16.87
CA ALA A 63 -8.50 -1.10 16.43
C ALA A 63 -7.13 -1.11 15.76
N ASN A 64 -6.37 -2.22 15.86
CA ASN A 64 -5.04 -2.34 15.27
C ASN A 64 -5.12 -2.26 13.73
N LYS A 65 -4.45 -1.28 13.15
CA LYS A 65 -4.32 -1.06 11.69
C LYS A 65 -2.90 -1.33 11.18
N GLY A 66 -2.09 -2.03 11.97
CA GLY A 66 -0.75 -2.43 11.56
C GLY A 66 -0.79 -3.24 10.27
N SER A 67 0.08 -2.91 9.35
CA SER A 67 0.12 -3.49 8.01
C SER A 67 1.56 -3.64 7.54
N THR A 68 1.77 -4.55 6.60
CA THR A 68 3.05 -4.75 5.94
C THR A 68 2.92 -4.38 4.47
N ILE A 69 3.81 -3.54 3.98
CA ILE A 69 3.96 -3.24 2.57
C ILE A 69 5.27 -3.88 2.10
N LYS A 70 5.17 -4.81 1.16
CA LYS A 70 6.33 -5.43 0.52
C LYS A 70 6.56 -4.76 -0.82
N VAL A 71 7.79 -4.30 -1.04
CA VAL A 71 8.20 -3.67 -2.29
C VAL A 71 9.36 -4.45 -2.86
N THR A 72 9.20 -4.95 -4.07
CA THR A 72 10.24 -5.72 -4.76
C THR A 72 10.85 -4.87 -5.87
N LEU A 73 12.15 -4.62 -5.75
CA LEU A 73 12.93 -3.82 -6.68
C LEU A 73 13.93 -4.69 -7.44
N HIS A 74 14.28 -4.30 -8.65
CA HIS A 74 15.40 -4.94 -9.33
C HIS A 74 16.75 -4.49 -8.74
N GLN A 75 17.76 -5.29 -8.89
CA GLN A 75 19.08 -5.09 -8.27
C GLN A 75 19.73 -3.75 -8.60
N ALA A 76 19.49 -3.19 -9.78
CA ALA A 76 20.09 -1.94 -10.24
C ALA A 76 19.29 -0.68 -9.85
N SER A 77 18.21 -0.82 -9.06
CA SER A 77 17.41 0.34 -8.61
C SER A 77 18.18 1.20 -7.62
N GLU A 78 18.22 2.50 -7.86
CA GLU A 78 18.80 3.49 -6.93
C GLU A 78 18.02 3.59 -5.60
N SER A 79 16.75 3.19 -5.61
CA SER A 79 15.93 3.15 -4.40
C SER A 79 16.45 2.15 -3.37
N ASN A 80 17.20 1.12 -3.78
CA ASN A 80 17.89 0.22 -2.86
C ASN A 80 18.91 0.96 -1.99
N ASP A 81 19.62 1.93 -2.53
CA ASP A 81 20.62 2.73 -1.79
C ASP A 81 19.93 3.60 -0.74
N ILE A 82 18.81 4.23 -1.11
CA ILE A 82 18.03 5.10 -0.21
C ILE A 82 17.42 4.29 0.94
N LEU A 83 16.81 3.15 0.63
CA LEU A 83 16.21 2.27 1.65
C LEU A 83 17.29 1.67 2.56
N SER A 84 18.42 1.25 2.02
CA SER A 84 19.55 0.73 2.80
C SER A 84 20.08 1.79 3.76
N GLN A 85 20.27 3.01 3.29
CA GLN A 85 20.77 4.10 4.13
C GLN A 85 19.75 4.49 5.22
N ALA A 86 18.46 4.52 4.88
CA ALA A 86 17.41 4.78 5.86
C ALA A 86 17.40 3.72 6.99
N LEU A 87 17.59 2.45 6.64
CA LEU A 87 17.69 1.36 7.62
C LEU A 87 18.95 1.51 8.49
N ILE A 88 20.10 1.79 7.92
CA ILE A 88 21.36 1.99 8.65
C ILE A 88 21.22 3.12 9.66
N MET A 89 20.61 4.22 9.26
CA MET A 89 20.41 5.38 10.13
C MET A 89 19.43 5.06 11.26
N ASP A 90 18.36 4.31 10.98
CA ASP A 90 17.41 3.90 12.00
C ASP A 90 18.03 2.93 13.00
N GLU A 91 18.84 1.98 12.56
CA GLU A 91 19.57 1.04 13.42
C GLU A 91 20.61 1.75 14.31
N SER A 92 21.22 2.82 13.82
CA SER A 92 22.25 3.58 14.58
C SER A 92 21.65 4.48 15.65
N THR A 93 20.50 5.08 15.41
CA THR A 93 19.84 6.02 16.33
C THR A 93 18.88 5.32 17.30
N ARG A 94 18.10 4.36 16.84
CA ARG A 94 17.13 3.54 17.61
C ARG A 94 16.10 4.36 18.42
N ASP A 95 15.82 5.56 18.00
CA ASP A 95 14.92 6.49 18.68
C ASP A 95 13.63 6.79 17.89
N GLY A 96 13.47 6.16 16.73
CA GLY A 96 12.34 6.38 15.81
C GLY A 96 12.44 7.65 14.97
N THR A 97 13.50 8.42 15.07
CA THR A 97 13.70 9.67 14.30
C THR A 97 13.74 9.41 12.78
N TRP A 98 14.20 8.22 12.37
CA TRP A 98 14.31 7.82 10.97
C TRP A 98 13.11 7.07 10.43
N CYS A 99 12.06 6.87 11.24
CA CYS A 99 10.78 6.43 10.72
C CYS A 99 10.26 7.44 9.69
N PHE A 100 9.56 6.96 8.72
CA PHE A 100 9.05 7.77 7.60
C PHE A 100 7.55 7.54 7.40
N ASN A 101 6.91 8.43 6.68
CA ASN A 101 5.58 8.15 6.15
C ASN A 101 5.70 7.45 4.80
N ILE A 102 4.70 6.66 4.46
CA ILE A 102 4.62 5.97 3.17
C ILE A 102 3.26 6.21 2.52
N LEU A 103 3.30 6.54 1.25
CA LEU A 103 2.14 6.69 0.39
C LEU A 103 2.27 5.73 -0.78
N VAL A 104 1.25 4.91 -1.00
CA VAL A 104 1.11 4.09 -2.22
C VAL A 104 -0.16 4.52 -2.92
N LYS A 105 -0.05 5.00 -4.15
CA LYS A 105 -1.17 5.50 -4.93
C LYS A 105 -1.17 4.90 -6.32
N ASP A 106 -2.31 4.35 -6.71
CA ASP A 106 -2.56 3.95 -8.09
C ASP A 106 -3.03 5.18 -8.90
N GLY A 107 -2.21 5.65 -9.82
CA GLY A 107 -2.53 6.79 -10.68
C GLY A 107 -3.64 6.52 -11.69
N THR A 108 -3.83 5.26 -12.07
CA THR A 108 -4.89 4.82 -12.98
C THR A 108 -6.16 4.35 -12.29
N GLY A 109 -6.17 4.36 -10.97
CA GLY A 109 -7.28 3.87 -10.16
C GLY A 109 -7.56 4.74 -8.94
N ARG A 110 -8.43 4.22 -8.08
CA ARG A 110 -8.84 4.88 -6.84
C ARG A 110 -8.17 4.30 -5.60
N SER A 111 -7.29 3.33 -5.76
CA SER A 111 -6.58 2.72 -4.63
C SER A 111 -5.56 3.67 -4.05
N LEU A 112 -5.62 3.83 -2.73
CA LEU A 112 -4.74 4.71 -1.97
C LEU A 112 -4.43 4.08 -0.62
N TYR A 113 -3.14 4.01 -0.30
CA TYR A 113 -2.66 3.52 0.98
C TYR A 113 -1.69 4.53 1.58
N PHE A 114 -1.94 4.91 2.82
CA PHE A 114 -1.10 5.87 3.52
C PHE A 114 -0.88 5.45 4.97
N SER A 115 0.37 5.54 5.42
CA SER A 115 0.73 5.42 6.83
C SER A 115 1.60 6.60 7.25
N PRO A 116 1.26 7.30 8.35
CA PRO A 116 2.09 8.40 8.85
C PRO A 116 3.40 7.93 9.47
N GLN A 117 3.46 6.67 9.91
CA GLN A 117 4.66 6.07 10.51
C GLN A 117 4.88 4.68 9.94
N ALA A 118 6.04 4.50 9.36
CA ALA A 118 6.51 3.23 8.82
C ALA A 118 8.02 3.10 9.04
N PHE A 119 8.50 1.89 9.04
CA PHE A 119 9.92 1.57 9.16
C PHE A 119 10.24 0.31 8.38
N ILE A 120 11.50 0.12 8.04
CA ILE A 120 11.98 -1.07 7.34
C ILE A 120 12.19 -2.17 8.39
N ALA A 121 11.50 -3.29 8.23
CA ALA A 121 11.56 -4.39 9.20
C ALA A 121 12.76 -5.30 8.98
N ASN A 122 13.14 -5.53 7.72
CA ASN A 122 14.23 -6.44 7.36
C ASN A 122 15.03 -5.92 6.17
N ASN A 123 16.34 -6.19 6.19
CA ASN A 123 17.16 -6.16 5.00
C ASN A 123 16.65 -7.20 3.98
N PRO A 124 16.61 -6.86 2.70
CA PRO A 124 16.32 -7.86 1.68
C PRO A 124 17.43 -8.90 1.59
N GLU A 125 17.06 -10.13 1.31
CA GLU A 125 18.02 -11.16 0.92
C GLU A 125 18.74 -10.72 -0.37
N SER A 126 20.06 -10.76 -0.34
CA SER A 126 20.88 -10.37 -1.48
C SER A 126 21.50 -11.60 -2.13
N THR A 127 21.05 -11.89 -3.34
CA THR A 127 21.62 -12.97 -4.18
C THR A 127 22.34 -12.36 -5.36
N PHE A 128 23.44 -12.98 -5.75
CA PHE A 128 24.27 -12.58 -6.89
C PHE A 128 24.48 -13.78 -7.80
N GLY A 129 24.27 -13.61 -9.08
CA GLY A 129 24.37 -14.65 -10.08
C GLY A 129 24.68 -14.06 -11.46
N ALA A 130 24.55 -14.88 -12.49
CA ALA A 130 24.76 -14.45 -13.87
C ALA A 130 23.66 -13.50 -14.38
N GLU A 131 22.48 -13.56 -13.77
CA GLU A 131 21.34 -12.72 -14.11
C GLU A 131 21.07 -11.71 -13.00
N ILE A 132 20.37 -10.62 -13.35
CA ILE A 132 19.95 -9.61 -12.39
C ILE A 132 18.93 -10.22 -11.44
N SER A 133 19.14 -10.00 -10.14
CA SER A 133 18.23 -10.48 -9.08
C SER A 133 17.31 -9.37 -8.57
N THR A 134 16.37 -9.74 -7.73
CA THR A 134 15.43 -8.81 -7.08
C THR A 134 15.79 -8.61 -5.62
N ARG A 135 15.30 -7.50 -5.05
CA ARG A 135 15.40 -7.15 -3.64
C ARG A 135 14.02 -6.89 -3.11
N GLU A 136 13.57 -7.71 -2.17
CA GLU A 136 12.27 -7.54 -1.51
C GLU A 136 12.44 -6.80 -0.18
N TRP A 137 11.84 -5.63 -0.09
CA TRP A 137 11.83 -4.79 1.10
C TRP A 137 10.54 -4.97 1.87
N ASP A 138 10.65 -5.27 3.17
CA ASP A 138 9.51 -5.35 4.08
C ASP A 138 9.40 -4.04 4.87
N ILE A 139 8.34 -3.30 4.62
CA ILE A 139 8.03 -2.05 5.31
C ILE A 139 6.85 -2.28 6.23
N GLN A 140 7.07 -2.10 7.52
CA GLN A 140 6.02 -2.20 8.53
C GLN A 140 5.37 -0.84 8.74
N CYS A 141 4.04 -0.82 8.72
CA CYS A 141 3.23 0.37 8.94
C CYS A 141 2.52 0.26 10.27
N VAL A 142 2.63 1.28 11.11
CA VAL A 142 1.99 1.32 12.44
C VAL A 142 0.47 1.45 12.31
N SER A 143 0.03 2.34 11.43
CA SER A 143 -1.40 2.58 11.20
C SER A 143 -1.64 2.92 9.73
N LEU A 144 -2.14 1.97 8.97
CA LEU A 144 -2.39 2.14 7.55
C LEU A 144 -3.84 2.56 7.31
N SER A 145 -4.03 3.71 6.67
CA SER A 145 -5.27 4.07 6.03
C SER A 145 -5.29 3.46 4.63
N ASN A 146 -6.26 2.59 4.35
CA ASN A 146 -6.34 1.91 3.08
C ASN A 146 -7.70 2.11 2.43
N PHE A 147 -7.66 2.47 1.16
CA PHE A 147 -8.82 2.47 0.29
C PHE A 147 -8.45 1.66 -0.96
N THR A 148 -9.12 0.53 -1.13
CA THR A 148 -8.92 -0.34 -2.29
C THR A 148 -10.04 -0.07 -3.28
N GLY A 149 -9.74 0.68 -4.32
CA GLY A 149 -10.70 1.08 -5.35
C GLY A 149 -10.46 0.41 -6.69
N GLY A 150 -11.38 0.63 -7.61
CA GLY A 150 -11.28 0.14 -8.98
C GLY A 150 -10.61 1.14 -9.93
N ASN A 151 -10.37 0.69 -11.16
CA ASN A 151 -9.66 1.43 -12.21
C ASN A 151 -10.58 1.89 -13.36
N GLY A 152 -11.89 1.84 -13.19
CA GLY A 152 -12.85 2.30 -14.18
C GLY A 152 -13.71 3.45 -13.66
N LYS A 153 -14.39 4.16 -14.57
CA LYS A 153 -15.40 5.13 -14.19
C LYS A 153 -16.53 4.46 -13.42
N LEU A 154 -17.10 5.20 -12.49
CA LEU A 154 -18.24 4.72 -11.70
C LEU A 154 -19.53 4.80 -12.52
N THR A 155 -20.44 3.88 -12.26
CA THR A 155 -21.83 4.00 -12.68
C THR A 155 -22.55 5.02 -11.79
N ASP A 156 -23.67 5.60 -12.26
CA ASP A 156 -24.46 6.55 -11.48
C ASP A 156 -24.86 5.99 -10.10
N ASP A 157 -25.26 4.74 -10.04
CA ASP A 157 -25.66 4.09 -8.80
C ASP A 157 -24.49 3.93 -7.83
N ALA A 158 -23.32 3.50 -8.32
CA ALA A 158 -22.13 3.36 -7.51
C ALA A 158 -21.62 4.72 -7.01
N TYR A 159 -21.69 5.74 -7.86
CA TYR A 159 -21.29 7.11 -7.51
C TYR A 159 -22.16 7.67 -6.38
N ARG A 160 -23.50 7.57 -6.53
CA ARG A 160 -24.44 8.02 -5.49
C ARG A 160 -24.28 7.25 -4.19
N THR A 161 -24.06 5.93 -4.29
CA THR A 161 -23.84 5.08 -3.12
C THR A 161 -22.58 5.52 -2.34
N LEU A 162 -21.47 5.76 -3.03
CA LEU A 162 -20.24 6.23 -2.41
C LEU A 162 -20.41 7.60 -1.76
N GLN A 163 -21.12 8.53 -2.42
CA GLN A 163 -21.45 9.83 -1.82
C GLN A 163 -22.30 9.70 -0.56
N ALA A 164 -23.30 8.82 -0.57
CA ALA A 164 -24.14 8.55 0.61
C ALA A 164 -23.33 7.96 1.78
N MET A 165 -22.24 7.23 1.48
CA MET A 165 -21.30 6.70 2.46
C MET A 165 -20.23 7.71 2.91
N GLY A 166 -20.30 8.97 2.44
CA GLY A 166 -19.38 10.04 2.81
C GLY A 166 -18.06 10.06 2.05
N VAL A 167 -17.95 9.33 0.93
CA VAL A 167 -16.75 9.33 0.10
C VAL A 167 -16.79 10.50 -0.88
N THR A 168 -15.75 11.33 -0.89
CA THR A 168 -15.54 12.32 -1.94
C THR A 168 -14.84 11.67 -3.12
N VAL A 169 -15.55 11.51 -4.22
CA VAL A 169 -15.01 10.90 -5.44
C VAL A 169 -14.37 11.98 -6.31
N ASP A 170 -13.13 11.71 -6.75
CA ASP A 170 -12.44 12.57 -7.72
C ASP A 170 -13.27 12.66 -9.00
N PRO A 171 -13.48 13.88 -9.59
CA PRO A 171 -14.26 14.08 -10.81
C PRO A 171 -13.85 13.20 -12.00
N ARG A 172 -12.60 12.76 -12.05
CA ARG A 172 -12.11 11.82 -13.09
C ARG A 172 -12.88 10.50 -13.12
N TRP A 173 -13.42 10.10 -11.99
CA TRP A 173 -14.11 8.82 -11.78
C TRP A 173 -15.63 8.97 -11.74
N ALA A 174 -16.13 10.20 -11.86
CA ALA A 174 -17.56 10.47 -11.95
C ALA A 174 -18.16 9.81 -13.21
N PRO A 175 -19.43 9.48 -13.18
CA PRO A 175 -20.15 9.04 -14.38
C PRO A 175 -20.00 10.03 -15.54
N ALA A 176 -20.13 9.53 -16.75
CA ALA A 176 -20.07 10.36 -17.95
C ALA A 176 -21.31 11.24 -18.09
#